data_a6ccbf5b715d9705d3dd73ac3c1461f4
#
_entry.id   a6ccbf5b715d9705d3dd73ac3c1461f4
#
_cell.length_a   1.000
_cell.length_b   1.000
_cell.length_c   1.000
_cell.angle_alpha   90.00
_cell.angle_beta   90.00
_cell.angle_gamma   90.00
#
_symmetry.space_group_name_H-M   'P 1'
#
loop_
_entity.id
_entity.type
_entity.pdbx_description
1 polymer ?
#
loop_
_entity_poly.entity_id
_entity_poly.type
_entity_poly.pdbx_seq_one_letter_code
_entity_poly.pdbx_strand_id
1 'polypeptide(L)'
;ITFTGANGKAPYTFTYNVNGGANTTVISTGNTATVSAISTTAGTFTYNLVSVSDASANACSQLQTGSATITVDPLPTAIISGTTTICKGATNPDITFTGSNGTAPYTFTYNINGGSNTTVVSNGNTATVNASTDSDGIFTYNLVSVSDGSINSCSQVNKSNVTVTVDPLPTATISGTTTICAGATNPDITFTGANGTAPYIFTYNINGGANTTITSTGNTAVLNTSSAT
;
A
#
# COMPACT_ATOMS: atom_id res chain seq x y z
N ILE A 1 24.41 -8.20 25.01
CA ILE A 1 25.85 -7.97 25.18
C ILE A 1 26.31 -8.71 26.40
N THR A 2 27.40 -9.51 26.29
CA THR A 2 27.96 -10.28 27.39
C THR A 2 29.37 -9.79 27.68
N PHE A 3 29.63 -9.50 28.97
CA PHE A 3 30.94 -9.19 29.50
C PHE A 3 31.47 -10.42 30.25
N THR A 4 32.76 -10.73 30.09
CA THR A 4 33.41 -11.87 30.76
C THR A 4 34.66 -11.41 31.47
N GLY A 5 34.75 -11.69 32.75
CA GLY A 5 35.93 -11.42 33.60
C GLY A 5 36.80 -12.66 33.77
N ALA A 6 38.09 -12.45 33.91
CA ALA A 6 39.07 -13.51 34.15
C ALA A 6 40.22 -12.99 35.03
N ASN A 7 41.00 -13.93 35.58
CA ASN A 7 42.21 -13.67 36.35
C ASN A 7 42.04 -12.90 37.69
N GLY A 8 40.79 -12.72 38.12
CA GLY A 8 40.44 -12.08 39.39
C GLY A 8 39.44 -12.88 40.16
N LYS A 9 38.94 -12.31 41.27
CA LYS A 9 37.90 -12.92 42.12
C LYS A 9 36.52 -12.43 41.74
N ALA A 10 35.61 -13.33 41.32
CA ALA A 10 34.21 -13.03 41.06
C ALA A 10 33.47 -12.61 42.35
N PRO A 11 32.39 -11.79 42.33
CA PRO A 11 31.85 -11.20 41.11
C PRO A 11 32.71 -10.06 40.57
N TYR A 12 32.63 -9.83 39.22
CA TYR A 12 33.28 -8.70 38.55
C TYR A 12 32.29 -7.55 38.37
N THR A 13 32.79 -6.32 38.48
CA THR A 13 32.06 -5.12 38.10
C THR A 13 32.63 -4.58 36.79
N PHE A 14 31.85 -4.59 35.71
CA PHE A 14 32.24 -4.03 34.44
C PHE A 14 31.68 -2.62 34.29
N THR A 15 32.56 -1.67 33.92
CA THR A 15 32.14 -0.33 33.52
C THR A 15 32.14 -0.24 32.02
N TYR A 16 31.05 0.21 31.44
CA TYR A 16 30.87 0.36 29.99
C TYR A 16 30.10 1.63 29.66
N ASN A 17 30.14 2.06 28.43
CA ASN A 17 29.25 3.10 27.88
C ASN A 17 28.68 2.68 26.51
N VAL A 18 27.64 3.35 26.11
CA VAL A 18 27.04 3.19 24.78
C VAL A 18 27.32 4.45 23.98
N ASN A 19 27.90 4.27 22.77
CA ASN A 19 28.27 5.35 21.84
C ASN A 19 29.14 6.47 22.47
N GLY A 20 29.97 6.13 23.45
CA GLY A 20 30.80 7.12 24.14
C GLY A 20 30.06 8.01 25.13
N GLY A 21 28.82 7.68 25.46
CA GLY A 21 28.02 8.41 26.48
C GLY A 21 28.47 8.18 27.89
N ALA A 22 27.60 8.43 28.88
CA ALA A 22 27.90 8.25 30.27
C ALA A 22 28.24 6.80 30.64
N ASN A 23 29.23 6.61 31.52
CA ASN A 23 29.59 5.29 32.00
C ASN A 23 28.51 4.69 32.91
N THR A 24 28.24 3.41 32.69
CA THR A 24 27.31 2.59 33.47
C THR A 24 28.04 1.34 33.95
N THR A 25 27.59 0.74 35.05
CA THR A 25 28.17 -0.48 35.58
C THR A 25 27.20 -1.64 35.56
N VAL A 26 27.73 -2.87 35.39
CA VAL A 26 27.02 -4.12 35.57
C VAL A 26 27.86 -5.09 36.36
N ILE A 27 27.23 -5.82 37.30
CA ILE A 27 27.89 -6.79 38.16
C ILE A 27 27.63 -8.19 37.61
N SER A 28 28.65 -9.01 37.56
CA SER A 28 28.58 -10.38 37.08
C SER A 28 27.94 -11.33 38.10
N THR A 29 27.28 -12.38 37.56
CA THR A 29 26.99 -13.60 38.31
C THR A 29 28.07 -14.63 37.92
N GLY A 30 28.93 -14.97 38.87
CA GLY A 30 30.19 -15.69 38.54
C GLY A 30 31.10 -14.81 37.69
N ASN A 31 31.55 -15.28 36.54
CA ASN A 31 32.50 -14.58 35.69
C ASN A 31 31.84 -13.74 34.57
N THR A 32 30.52 -13.81 34.39
CA THR A 32 29.83 -13.17 33.26
C THR A 32 28.71 -12.25 33.70
N ALA A 33 28.52 -11.15 32.96
CA ALA A 33 27.37 -10.27 33.08
C ALA A 33 26.75 -10.02 31.70
N THR A 34 25.44 -9.96 31.63
CA THR A 34 24.70 -9.68 30.43
C THR A 34 23.92 -8.38 30.53
N VAL A 35 23.92 -7.60 29.46
CA VAL A 35 23.12 -6.39 29.31
C VAL A 35 22.26 -6.52 28.06
N SER A 36 20.96 -6.25 28.21
CA SER A 36 20.06 -6.23 27.06
C SER A 36 20.41 -5.08 26.12
N ALA A 37 20.48 -5.35 24.85
CA ALA A 37 20.72 -4.32 23.86
C ALA A 37 19.45 -3.49 23.62
N ILE A 38 19.64 -2.21 23.25
CA ILE A 38 18.56 -1.33 22.82
C ILE A 38 18.04 -1.85 21.47
N SER A 39 16.74 -2.13 21.38
CA SER A 39 16.08 -2.60 20.15
C SER A 39 14.84 -1.78 19.78
N THR A 40 14.51 -0.77 20.55
CA THR A 40 13.29 0.05 20.38
C THR A 40 13.50 1.22 19.42
N THR A 41 14.75 1.58 19.14
CA THR A 41 15.12 2.72 18.30
C THR A 41 16.09 2.23 17.22
N ALA A 42 15.81 2.58 15.97
CA ALA A 42 16.73 2.28 14.87
C ALA A 42 18.04 3.05 15.03
N GLY A 43 19.16 2.42 14.67
CA GLY A 43 20.49 3.02 14.77
C GLY A 43 21.57 2.01 15.09
N THR A 44 22.79 2.52 15.22
CA THR A 44 23.96 1.73 15.59
C THR A 44 24.35 2.03 17.02
N PHE A 45 24.43 0.99 17.85
CA PHE A 45 24.76 1.08 19.28
C PHE A 45 26.06 0.34 19.54
N THR A 46 27.13 1.09 19.83
CA THR A 46 28.44 0.55 20.16
C THR A 46 28.61 0.55 21.67
N TYR A 47 28.69 -0.62 22.26
CA TYR A 47 28.95 -0.86 23.67
C TYR A 47 30.45 -0.94 23.88
N ASN A 48 31.06 0.04 24.55
CA ASN A 48 32.49 0.12 24.82
C ASN A 48 32.75 -0.33 26.25
N LEU A 49 33.57 -1.34 26.41
CA LEU A 49 34.11 -1.71 27.73
C LEU A 49 35.18 -0.70 28.15
N VAL A 50 35.03 -0.11 29.33
CA VAL A 50 35.94 0.92 29.87
C VAL A 50 36.88 0.36 30.91
N SER A 51 36.35 -0.41 31.88
CA SER A 51 37.14 -1.02 32.91
C SER A 51 36.45 -2.24 33.52
N VAL A 52 37.22 -3.04 34.20
CA VAL A 52 36.73 -4.14 35.04
C VAL A 52 37.38 -4.04 36.42
N SER A 53 36.58 -4.32 37.47
CA SER A 53 37.10 -4.54 38.82
C SER A 53 36.61 -5.90 39.36
N ASP A 54 37.41 -6.50 40.26
CA ASP A 54 37.11 -7.76 40.89
C ASP A 54 36.64 -7.59 42.37
N ALA A 55 36.13 -8.67 42.97
CA ALA A 55 35.68 -8.68 44.38
C ALA A 55 36.79 -9.15 45.35
N SER A 56 38.05 -8.92 45.03
CA SER A 56 39.14 -9.08 45.99
C SER A 56 39.10 -8.02 47.11
N ALA A 57 39.75 -8.27 48.21
CA ALA A 57 39.76 -7.32 49.36
C ALA A 57 40.30 -5.92 48.97
N ASN A 58 41.14 -5.85 47.92
CA ASN A 58 41.70 -4.62 47.42
C ASN A 58 40.94 -4.03 46.25
N ALA A 59 39.83 -4.67 45.82
CA ALA A 59 39.01 -4.26 44.67
C ALA A 59 39.88 -3.90 43.43
N CYS A 60 40.74 -4.83 43.01
CA CYS A 60 41.65 -4.58 41.89
C CYS A 60 40.90 -4.21 40.63
N SER A 61 41.28 -3.10 40.03
CA SER A 61 40.61 -2.62 38.79
C SER A 61 41.64 -2.38 37.70
N GLN A 62 41.19 -2.56 36.43
CA GLN A 62 42.01 -2.36 35.25
C GLN A 62 41.18 -1.73 34.14
N LEU A 63 41.76 -0.74 33.47
CA LEU A 63 41.21 -0.20 32.25
C LEU A 63 41.19 -1.28 31.17
N GLN A 64 40.12 -1.31 30.41
CA GLN A 64 39.90 -2.27 29.33
C GLN A 64 39.58 -1.53 28.05
N THR A 65 39.87 -2.17 26.93
CA THR A 65 39.47 -1.72 25.60
C THR A 65 38.77 -2.87 24.90
N GLY A 66 37.65 -2.59 24.30
CA GLY A 66 36.89 -3.57 23.53
C GLY A 66 35.49 -3.04 23.28
N SER A 67 34.93 -3.41 22.17
CA SER A 67 33.58 -2.96 21.83
C SER A 67 32.78 -4.06 21.17
N ALA A 68 31.46 -3.98 21.33
CA ALA A 68 30.51 -4.77 20.57
C ALA A 68 29.44 -3.83 19.98
N THR A 69 29.12 -4.03 18.73
CA THR A 69 28.18 -3.16 18.01
C THR A 69 26.90 -3.94 17.65
N ILE A 70 25.76 -3.31 17.89
CA ILE A 70 24.45 -3.78 17.45
C ILE A 70 23.86 -2.73 16.50
N THR A 71 23.42 -3.15 15.33
CA THR A 71 22.66 -2.34 14.40
C THR A 71 21.21 -2.74 14.47
N VAL A 72 20.34 -1.78 14.69
CA VAL A 72 18.88 -1.93 14.68
C VAL A 72 18.37 -1.25 13.42
N ASP A 73 17.89 -2.04 12.47
CA ASP A 73 17.34 -1.54 11.21
C ASP A 73 15.97 -0.88 11.46
N PRO A 74 15.65 0.23 10.76
CA PRO A 74 14.35 0.85 10.86
C PRO A 74 13.26 -0.05 10.27
N LEU A 75 12.04 0.04 10.81
CA LEU A 75 10.90 -0.63 10.22
C LEU A 75 10.48 0.08 8.93
N PRO A 76 10.25 -0.67 7.83
CA PRO A 76 9.77 -0.09 6.59
C PRO A 76 8.35 0.45 6.76
N THR A 77 8.02 1.50 6.00
CA THR A 77 6.67 2.01 5.86
C THR A 77 6.25 1.99 4.40
N ALA A 78 4.94 1.97 4.13
CA ALA A 78 4.44 1.95 2.77
C ALA A 78 3.14 2.75 2.64
N ILE A 79 2.93 3.27 1.43
CA ILE A 79 1.67 3.87 0.99
C ILE A 79 1.21 3.20 -0.31
N ILE A 80 -0.09 3.26 -0.57
CA ILE A 80 -0.72 2.83 -1.82
C ILE A 80 -1.47 4.01 -2.42
N SER A 81 -1.45 4.14 -3.76
CA SER A 81 -2.15 5.19 -4.52
C SER A 81 -2.74 4.64 -5.81
N GLY A 82 -3.70 5.36 -6.43
CA GLY A 82 -4.34 4.94 -7.68
C GLY A 82 -5.88 4.90 -7.62
N THR A 83 -6.53 5.57 -6.65
CA THR A 83 -8.00 5.69 -6.64
C THR A 83 -8.50 6.37 -7.91
N THR A 84 -9.42 5.73 -8.62
CA THR A 84 -10.01 6.26 -9.85
C THR A 84 -11.38 5.65 -10.15
N THR A 85 -12.12 6.32 -11.02
CA THR A 85 -13.35 5.79 -11.65
C THR A 85 -13.16 5.78 -13.15
N ILE A 86 -13.50 4.68 -13.81
CA ILE A 86 -13.23 4.45 -15.23
C ILE A 86 -14.30 3.56 -15.84
N CYS A 87 -14.55 3.66 -17.14
CA CYS A 87 -15.50 2.79 -17.85
C CYS A 87 -14.91 1.38 -18.06
N LYS A 88 -15.79 0.38 -18.05
CA LYS A 88 -15.46 -1.00 -18.44
C LYS A 88 -14.77 -1.06 -19.79
N GLY A 89 -13.68 -1.84 -19.88
CA GLY A 89 -12.90 -2.00 -21.11
C GLY A 89 -11.98 -0.83 -21.45
N ALA A 90 -11.87 0.21 -20.61
CA ALA A 90 -10.87 1.26 -20.76
C ALA A 90 -9.47 0.76 -20.38
N THR A 91 -8.43 1.56 -20.68
CA THR A 91 -7.05 1.22 -20.30
C THR A 91 -6.93 0.97 -18.81
N ASN A 92 -6.33 -0.15 -18.42
CA ASN A 92 -6.15 -0.54 -17.03
C ASN A 92 -5.35 0.53 -16.26
N PRO A 93 -5.90 1.10 -15.17
CA PRO A 93 -5.20 2.09 -14.38
C PRO A 93 -4.14 1.45 -13.47
N ASP A 94 -3.12 2.23 -13.15
CA ASP A 94 -2.03 1.82 -12.28
C ASP A 94 -2.38 1.98 -10.81
N ILE A 95 -2.12 0.94 -10.03
CA ILE A 95 -2.06 0.96 -8.58
C ILE A 95 -0.59 0.96 -8.17
N THR A 96 -0.15 2.02 -7.50
CA THR A 96 1.25 2.21 -7.14
C THR A 96 1.45 2.03 -5.64
N PHE A 97 2.40 1.17 -5.28
CA PHE A 97 2.91 0.98 -3.92
C PHE A 97 4.25 1.68 -3.79
N THR A 98 4.44 2.45 -2.72
CA THR A 98 5.71 3.15 -2.44
C THR A 98 6.17 2.82 -1.03
N GLY A 99 7.40 2.28 -0.92
CA GLY A 99 8.07 1.97 0.33
C GLY A 99 9.02 3.08 0.77
N SER A 100 9.21 3.21 2.07
CA SER A 100 10.16 4.15 2.69
C SER A 100 10.67 3.64 4.05
N ASN A 101 11.65 4.32 4.61
CA ASN A 101 12.28 4.05 5.91
C ASN A 101 13.00 2.70 6.05
N GLY A 102 13.04 1.88 5.01
CA GLY A 102 13.77 0.62 4.97
C GLY A 102 14.77 0.60 3.81
N THR A 103 15.27 -0.58 3.49
CA THR A 103 16.22 -0.82 2.39
C THR A 103 15.46 -1.43 1.21
N ALA A 104 15.56 -0.79 0.04
CA ALA A 104 15.01 -1.37 -1.20
C ALA A 104 15.79 -2.65 -1.62
N PRO A 105 15.16 -3.60 -2.35
CA PRO A 105 13.76 -3.57 -2.79
C PRO A 105 12.76 -3.85 -1.67
N TYR A 106 11.55 -3.30 -1.80
CA TYR A 106 10.45 -3.60 -0.88
C TYR A 106 9.56 -4.70 -1.45
N THR A 107 9.03 -5.55 -0.58
CA THR A 107 7.98 -6.51 -0.93
C THR A 107 6.67 -6.06 -0.27
N PHE A 108 5.69 -5.70 -1.09
CA PHE A 108 4.35 -5.31 -0.63
C PHE A 108 3.42 -6.52 -0.70
N THR A 109 2.72 -6.79 0.39
CA THR A 109 1.63 -7.77 0.43
C THR A 109 0.31 -7.02 0.36
N TYR A 110 -0.54 -7.38 -0.58
CA TYR A 110 -1.85 -6.77 -0.78
C TYR A 110 -2.91 -7.81 -1.12
N ASN A 111 -4.18 -7.43 -1.04
CA ASN A 111 -5.29 -8.22 -1.57
C ASN A 111 -6.32 -7.30 -2.24
N ILE A 112 -7.19 -7.91 -3.03
CA ILE A 112 -8.31 -7.22 -3.68
C ILE A 112 -9.60 -7.68 -3.01
N ASN A 113 -10.43 -6.73 -2.55
CA ASN A 113 -11.73 -6.97 -1.91
C ASN A 113 -11.66 -7.96 -0.71
N GLY A 114 -10.54 -7.99 0.02
CA GLY A 114 -10.35 -8.92 1.15
C GLY A 114 -10.12 -10.38 0.76
N GLY A 115 -9.85 -10.67 -0.51
CA GLY A 115 -9.49 -12.00 -1.00
C GLY A 115 -8.10 -12.46 -0.58
N SER A 116 -7.54 -13.43 -1.28
CA SER A 116 -6.21 -13.98 -1.00
C SER A 116 -5.12 -12.93 -1.14
N ASN A 117 -4.15 -12.96 -0.23
CA ASN A 117 -2.99 -12.10 -0.29
C ASN A 117 -2.07 -12.46 -1.47
N THR A 118 -1.58 -11.44 -2.14
CA THR A 118 -0.60 -11.50 -3.23
C THR A 118 0.55 -10.56 -2.90
N THR A 119 1.72 -10.80 -3.48
CA THR A 119 2.90 -9.95 -3.28
C THR A 119 3.36 -9.31 -4.58
N VAL A 120 3.93 -8.11 -4.47
CA VAL A 120 4.66 -7.43 -5.54
C VAL A 120 5.97 -6.86 -4.98
N VAL A 121 7.05 -7.01 -5.75
CA VAL A 121 8.38 -6.52 -5.37
C VAL A 121 8.67 -5.21 -6.11
N SER A 122 9.20 -4.24 -5.39
CA SER A 122 9.55 -2.93 -5.95
C SER A 122 10.79 -2.98 -6.84
N ASN A 123 10.83 -2.07 -7.80
CA ASN A 123 12.06 -1.62 -8.45
C ASN A 123 12.43 -0.26 -7.81
N GLY A 124 13.56 -0.23 -7.09
CA GLY A 124 13.82 0.87 -6.17
C GLY A 124 12.78 0.91 -5.05
N ASN A 125 12.08 2.03 -4.89
CA ASN A 125 11.11 2.22 -3.81
C ASN A 125 9.66 1.96 -4.23
N THR A 126 9.37 1.73 -5.52
CA THR A 126 8.00 1.64 -6.04
C THR A 126 7.73 0.34 -6.77
N ALA A 127 6.49 -0.13 -6.67
CA ALA A 127 5.95 -1.21 -7.49
C ALA A 127 4.58 -0.80 -8.03
N THR A 128 4.26 -1.23 -9.25
CA THR A 128 3.00 -0.94 -9.92
C THR A 128 2.28 -2.22 -10.30
N VAL A 129 0.97 -2.24 -10.11
CA VAL A 129 0.06 -3.30 -10.53
C VAL A 129 -1.07 -2.67 -11.33
N ASN A 130 -1.39 -3.22 -12.50
CA ASN A 130 -2.51 -2.75 -13.31
C ASN A 130 -3.83 -3.32 -12.79
N ALA A 131 -4.81 -2.46 -12.55
CA ALA A 131 -6.14 -2.89 -12.17
C ALA A 131 -6.95 -3.26 -13.41
N SER A 132 -7.54 -4.48 -13.46
CA SER A 132 -8.37 -4.91 -14.58
C SER A 132 -9.65 -4.07 -14.67
N THR A 133 -10.02 -3.74 -15.91
CA THR A 133 -11.28 -3.06 -16.27
C THR A 133 -12.26 -3.97 -17.02
N ASP A 134 -11.98 -5.28 -17.10
CA ASP A 134 -12.80 -6.26 -17.83
C ASP A 134 -14.17 -6.51 -17.23
N SER A 135 -14.32 -6.28 -15.93
CA SER A 135 -15.56 -6.42 -15.18
C SER A 135 -15.92 -5.12 -14.50
N ASP A 136 -17.17 -4.74 -14.56
CA ASP A 136 -17.71 -3.60 -13.81
C ASP A 136 -17.83 -3.93 -12.31
N GLY A 137 -17.71 -2.90 -11.47
CA GLY A 137 -17.77 -3.05 -10.01
C GLY A 137 -16.76 -2.18 -9.27
N ILE A 138 -16.68 -2.41 -7.96
CA ILE A 138 -15.76 -1.70 -7.08
C ILE A 138 -14.67 -2.66 -6.64
N PHE A 139 -13.42 -2.31 -6.93
CA PHE A 139 -12.24 -3.11 -6.58
C PHE A 139 -11.39 -2.35 -5.56
N THR A 140 -11.39 -2.82 -4.31
CA THR A 140 -10.60 -2.23 -3.23
C THR A 140 -9.29 -2.99 -3.10
N TYR A 141 -8.18 -2.31 -3.39
CA TYR A 141 -6.82 -2.81 -3.21
C TYR A 141 -6.36 -2.47 -1.79
N ASN A 142 -6.24 -3.47 -0.94
CA ASN A 142 -5.82 -3.32 0.45
C ASN A 142 -4.33 -3.64 0.58
N LEU A 143 -3.52 -2.68 0.99
CA LEU A 143 -2.14 -2.93 1.39
C LEU A 143 -2.15 -3.55 2.80
N VAL A 144 -1.60 -4.75 2.94
CA VAL A 144 -1.63 -5.56 4.18
C VAL A 144 -0.34 -5.39 4.96
N SER A 145 0.81 -5.49 4.29
CA SER A 145 2.13 -5.36 4.91
C SER A 145 3.19 -4.96 3.91
N VAL A 146 4.31 -4.50 4.43
CA VAL A 146 5.54 -4.24 3.68
C VAL A 146 6.70 -4.90 4.40
N SER A 147 7.62 -5.51 3.65
CA SER A 147 8.94 -5.89 4.11
C SER A 147 10.01 -5.24 3.23
N ASP A 148 11.19 -5.02 3.80
CA ASP A 148 12.30 -4.41 3.09
C ASP A 148 13.36 -5.44 2.66
N GLY A 149 14.32 -5.02 1.86
CA GLY A 149 15.43 -5.82 1.36
C GLY A 149 16.66 -5.83 2.27
N SER A 150 16.53 -5.42 3.53
CA SER A 150 17.63 -5.53 4.50
C SER A 150 17.95 -7.00 4.80
N ILE A 151 19.15 -7.26 5.33
CA ILE A 151 19.57 -8.63 5.69
C ILE A 151 18.63 -9.28 6.72
N ASN A 152 17.98 -8.46 7.55
CA ASN A 152 17.03 -8.91 8.57
C ASN A 152 15.59 -8.97 8.05
N SER A 153 15.33 -8.51 6.82
CA SER A 153 14.01 -8.46 6.18
C SER A 153 12.95 -7.86 7.12
N CYS A 154 13.22 -6.66 7.62
CA CYS A 154 12.31 -5.97 8.54
C CYS A 154 10.93 -5.82 7.89
N SER A 155 9.88 -6.08 8.66
CA SER A 155 8.51 -6.02 8.13
C SER A 155 7.56 -5.29 9.07
N GLN A 156 6.53 -4.67 8.49
CA GLN A 156 5.48 -3.96 9.23
C GLN A 156 4.12 -4.19 8.59
N VAL A 157 3.11 -4.37 9.44
CA VAL A 157 1.70 -4.40 9.00
C VAL A 157 1.28 -3.00 8.60
N ASN A 158 0.62 -2.88 7.47
CA ASN A 158 0.07 -1.64 6.94
C ASN A 158 -1.43 -1.84 6.65
N LYS A 159 -2.25 -0.81 6.88
CA LYS A 159 -3.70 -0.87 6.68
C LYS A 159 -4.17 0.37 5.91
N SER A 160 -3.72 0.48 4.67
CA SER A 160 -4.21 1.51 3.74
C SER A 160 -4.81 0.84 2.50
N ASN A 161 -5.70 1.54 1.83
CA ASN A 161 -6.34 1.02 0.62
C ASN A 161 -6.61 2.13 -0.39
N VAL A 162 -6.85 1.70 -1.63
CA VAL A 162 -7.35 2.52 -2.74
C VAL A 162 -8.46 1.76 -3.46
N THR A 163 -9.32 2.50 -4.15
CA THR A 163 -10.47 1.94 -4.84
C THR A 163 -10.44 2.30 -6.32
N VAL A 164 -10.61 1.29 -7.16
CA VAL A 164 -10.91 1.45 -8.58
C VAL A 164 -12.39 1.13 -8.79
N THR A 165 -13.17 2.10 -9.25
CA THR A 165 -14.55 1.91 -9.67
C THR A 165 -14.60 1.74 -11.17
N VAL A 166 -15.10 0.62 -11.64
CA VAL A 166 -15.31 0.34 -13.06
C VAL A 166 -16.79 0.43 -13.35
N ASP A 167 -17.19 1.49 -14.04
CA ASP A 167 -18.56 1.73 -14.43
C ASP A 167 -18.96 0.84 -15.61
N PRO A 168 -20.16 0.25 -15.62
CA PRO A 168 -20.65 -0.52 -16.76
C PRO A 168 -20.85 0.37 -17.99
N LEU A 169 -20.69 -0.21 -19.18
CA LEU A 169 -21.01 0.50 -20.43
C LEU A 169 -22.52 0.67 -20.55
N PRO A 170 -23.00 1.86 -20.94
CA PRO A 170 -24.42 2.09 -21.19
C PRO A 170 -24.90 1.27 -22.37
N THR A 171 -26.14 0.83 -22.30
CA THR A 171 -26.87 0.19 -23.40
C THR A 171 -28.11 1.01 -23.79
N ALA A 172 -28.60 0.85 -25.00
CA ALA A 172 -29.78 1.55 -25.45
C ALA A 172 -30.67 0.66 -26.27
N THR A 173 -31.95 0.91 -26.21
CA THR A 173 -32.99 0.34 -27.10
C THR A 173 -33.82 1.46 -27.73
N ILE A 174 -34.41 1.16 -28.91
CA ILE A 174 -35.32 2.03 -29.60
C ILE A 174 -36.65 1.28 -29.84
N SER A 175 -37.79 1.97 -29.71
CA SER A 175 -39.12 1.43 -29.96
C SER A 175 -40.01 2.46 -30.67
N GLY A 176 -41.12 2.03 -31.24
CA GLY A 176 -42.08 2.89 -31.94
C GLY A 176 -42.38 2.42 -33.38
N THR A 177 -42.07 1.15 -33.72
CA THR A 177 -42.39 0.59 -35.05
C THR A 177 -43.92 0.58 -35.24
N THR A 178 -44.40 1.25 -36.25
CA THR A 178 -45.80 1.32 -36.60
C THR A 178 -46.00 1.63 -38.08
N THR A 179 -47.22 1.45 -38.58
CA THR A 179 -47.63 1.85 -39.94
C THR A 179 -48.83 2.79 -39.77
N ILE A 180 -48.80 3.94 -40.43
CA ILE A 180 -49.82 4.96 -40.35
C ILE A 180 -50.24 5.40 -41.79
N CYS A 181 -51.43 5.94 -41.90
CA CYS A 181 -51.91 6.59 -43.15
C CYS A 181 -51.30 7.98 -43.30
N ALA A 182 -51.11 8.42 -44.53
CA ALA A 182 -50.70 9.79 -44.80
C ALA A 182 -51.71 10.80 -44.21
N GLY A 183 -51.19 11.79 -43.44
CA GLY A 183 -51.99 12.77 -42.75
C GLY A 183 -52.49 12.34 -41.34
N ALA A 184 -52.13 11.14 -40.86
CA ALA A 184 -52.40 10.73 -39.47
C ALA A 184 -51.46 11.44 -38.49
N THR A 185 -51.78 11.36 -37.19
CA THR A 185 -50.93 11.88 -36.13
C THR A 185 -49.55 11.20 -36.14
N ASN A 186 -48.50 11.99 -36.07
CA ASN A 186 -47.13 11.49 -36.06
C ASN A 186 -46.87 10.61 -34.83
N PRO A 187 -46.33 9.41 -35.01
CA PRO A 187 -45.99 8.52 -33.93
C PRO A 187 -44.74 8.96 -33.18
N ASP A 188 -44.66 8.59 -31.92
CA ASP A 188 -43.48 8.80 -31.10
C ASP A 188 -42.49 7.65 -31.22
N ILE A 189 -41.21 7.99 -31.35
CA ILE A 189 -40.09 7.06 -31.23
C ILE A 189 -39.46 7.24 -29.87
N THR A 190 -39.37 6.15 -29.12
CA THR A 190 -38.82 6.17 -27.73
C THR A 190 -37.45 5.50 -27.72
N PHE A 191 -36.46 6.21 -27.18
CA PHE A 191 -35.14 5.71 -26.85
C PHE A 191 -35.10 5.42 -25.35
N THR A 192 -34.57 4.27 -24.96
CA THR A 192 -34.42 3.88 -23.54
C THR A 192 -32.98 3.48 -23.29
N GLY A 193 -32.34 4.13 -22.33
CA GLY A 193 -30.98 3.83 -21.86
C GLY A 193 -31.01 2.94 -20.60
N ALA A 194 -29.99 2.08 -20.47
CA ALA A 194 -29.77 1.21 -19.31
C ALA A 194 -28.28 1.02 -19.02
N ASN A 195 -27.96 0.46 -17.85
CA ASN A 195 -26.61 0.12 -17.37
C ASN A 195 -25.64 1.30 -17.19
N GLY A 196 -26.08 2.53 -17.39
CA GLY A 196 -25.32 3.75 -17.14
C GLY A 196 -26.07 4.67 -16.20
N THR A 197 -25.57 5.90 -16.07
CA THR A 197 -26.17 6.95 -15.24
C THR A 197 -26.88 7.97 -16.15
N ALA A 198 -28.17 8.22 -15.89
CA ALA A 198 -28.92 9.25 -16.60
C ALA A 198 -28.40 10.67 -16.26
N PRO A 199 -28.56 11.65 -17.18
CA PRO A 199 -29.21 11.55 -18.47
C PRO A 199 -28.36 10.84 -19.52
N TYR A 200 -29.01 10.14 -20.46
CA TYR A 200 -28.36 9.52 -21.63
C TYR A 200 -28.41 10.46 -22.83
N ILE A 201 -27.37 10.43 -23.65
CA ILE A 201 -27.34 11.08 -24.96
C ILE A 201 -27.42 10.00 -26.03
N PHE A 202 -28.54 9.94 -26.77
CA PHE A 202 -28.72 9.01 -27.86
C PHE A 202 -28.35 9.69 -29.17
N THR A 203 -27.50 9.04 -29.95
CA THR A 203 -27.19 9.47 -31.33
C THR A 203 -27.98 8.59 -32.30
N TYR A 204 -28.73 9.20 -33.17
CA TYR A 204 -29.56 8.50 -34.17
C TYR A 204 -29.44 9.19 -35.52
N ASN A 205 -29.89 8.50 -36.59
CA ASN A 205 -30.09 9.11 -37.87
C ASN A 205 -31.41 8.58 -38.49
N ILE A 206 -31.92 9.28 -39.50
CA ILE A 206 -33.10 8.87 -40.24
C ILE A 206 -32.65 8.52 -41.67
N ASN A 207 -33.01 7.31 -42.11
CA ASN A 207 -32.72 6.79 -43.47
C ASN A 207 -31.22 6.90 -43.87
N GLY A 208 -30.31 6.79 -42.90
CA GLY A 208 -28.87 6.91 -43.15
C GLY A 208 -28.37 8.33 -43.36
N GLY A 209 -29.20 9.33 -43.06
CA GLY A 209 -28.81 10.74 -43.10
C GLY A 209 -27.81 11.16 -42.02
N ALA A 210 -27.68 12.46 -41.79
CA ALA A 210 -26.77 12.99 -40.78
C ALA A 210 -27.15 12.53 -39.36
N ASN A 211 -26.13 12.26 -38.52
CA ASN A 211 -26.33 11.93 -37.13
C ASN A 211 -26.85 13.13 -36.35
N THR A 212 -27.86 12.89 -35.52
CA THR A 212 -28.49 13.87 -34.64
C THR A 212 -28.48 13.30 -33.21
N THR A 213 -28.53 14.12 -32.19
CA THR A 213 -28.57 13.70 -30.78
C THR A 213 -29.86 14.11 -30.09
N ILE A 214 -30.28 13.27 -29.13
CA ILE A 214 -31.39 13.59 -28.23
C ILE A 214 -30.96 13.20 -26.80
N THR A 215 -31.24 14.09 -25.83
CA THR A 215 -30.90 13.87 -24.41
C THR A 215 -32.14 13.37 -23.66
N SER A 216 -31.97 12.35 -22.85
CA SER A 216 -33.06 11.77 -22.07
C SER A 216 -33.45 12.66 -20.87
N THR A 217 -34.72 12.54 -20.45
CA THR A 217 -35.15 12.90 -19.10
C THR A 217 -35.28 11.60 -18.29
N GLY A 218 -34.43 11.42 -17.29
CA GLY A 218 -34.25 10.09 -16.68
C GLY A 218 -33.65 9.10 -17.70
N ASN A 219 -34.24 7.92 -17.83
CA ASN A 219 -33.72 6.87 -18.72
C ASN A 219 -34.28 6.91 -20.15
N THR A 220 -35.24 7.75 -20.46
CA THR A 220 -35.94 7.78 -21.74
C THR A 220 -35.87 9.14 -22.42
N ALA A 221 -35.83 9.10 -23.73
CA ALA A 221 -36.06 10.27 -24.59
C ALA A 221 -37.11 9.93 -25.66
N VAL A 222 -38.03 10.84 -25.96
CA VAL A 222 -39.07 10.68 -26.96
C VAL A 222 -38.81 11.66 -28.10
N LEU A 223 -38.71 11.13 -29.28
CA LEU A 223 -38.63 11.89 -30.52
C LEU A 223 -40.02 11.88 -31.19
N ASN A 224 -40.67 13.04 -31.27
CA ASN A 224 -41.86 13.20 -32.07
C ASN A 224 -41.45 13.35 -33.53
N THR A 225 -41.96 12.48 -34.40
CA THR A 225 -41.53 12.42 -35.80
C THR A 225 -41.93 13.65 -36.67
N SER A 226 -42.76 14.56 -36.13
CA SER A 226 -43.07 15.83 -36.80
C SER A 226 -41.87 16.81 -36.82
N SER A 227 -40.91 16.64 -35.90
CA SER A 227 -39.71 17.48 -35.82
C SER A 227 -38.49 16.88 -36.52
N ALA A 228 -38.65 15.77 -37.21
CA ALA A 228 -37.57 14.95 -37.79
C ALA A 228 -37.45 15.08 -39.35
N THR A 229 -37.84 16.25 -39.91
CA THR A 229 -37.70 16.55 -41.34
C THR A 229 -36.47 17.38 -41.65
#